data_a6ae56c2b0f00a22765afeac30cf0494
#
_entry.id   a6ae56c2b0f00a22765afeac30cf0494
#
_cell.length_a   1.000
_cell.length_b   1.000
_cell.length_c   1.000
_cell.angle_alpha   90.00
_cell.angle_beta   90.00
_cell.angle_gamma   90.00
#
_symmetry.space_group_name_H-M   'P 1'
#
loop_
_entity.id
_entity.type
_entity.pdbx_description
1 polymer ?
#
loop_
_entity_poly.entity_id
_entity_poly.type
_entity_poly.pdbx_seq_one_letter_code
_entity_poly.pdbx_strand_id
1 'polypeptide(L)'
;MALVVVLVAPSGALPAPANGGAVIRAMHDKYATSWYRTLSFTQKSTIRTPADTMVVETWKERAVLPGRLRIDVERATGNVVAVYAGDSLFVWRGDSVLTRAATRNILLVIGFDVYRQPAETTLAVLEAEHFPMAPMREDTWEGRPVYVIGAAAGDLRSHQLWIDKERLLFVRSIEPDERDTTRIVDIRFDNYVKVAGGWLSERVDIYRNDTLVQREEYRDVRTNVPIDPQIFTPPAGRRP
;
A
#
# COMPACT_ATOMS: atom_id res chain seq x y z
N MET A 1 2.26 40.97 -45.25
CA MET A 1 2.63 40.28 -43.98
C MET A 1 1.37 39.93 -43.23
N ALA A 2 1.01 38.67 -43.20
CA ALA A 2 -0.15 38.19 -42.45
C ALA A 2 0.29 37.77 -41.04
N LEU A 3 -0.30 38.36 -40.02
CA LEU A 3 -0.04 38.04 -38.60
C LEU A 3 -0.84 36.79 -38.25
N VAL A 4 -0.15 35.67 -38.02
CA VAL A 4 -0.78 34.43 -37.51
C VAL A 4 -0.85 34.55 -36.00
N VAL A 5 -2.05 34.74 -35.45
CA VAL A 5 -2.30 34.67 -34.00
C VAL A 5 -2.54 33.21 -33.65
N VAL A 6 -1.57 32.59 -32.98
CA VAL A 6 -1.72 31.26 -32.42
C VAL A 6 -2.49 31.42 -31.09
N LEU A 7 -3.77 31.03 -31.08
CA LEU A 7 -4.55 30.87 -29.89
C LEU A 7 -4.08 29.63 -29.11
N VAL A 8 -3.30 29.84 -28.06
CA VAL A 8 -2.98 28.78 -27.08
C VAL A 8 -4.24 28.58 -26.22
N ALA A 9 -4.93 27.46 -26.44
CA ALA A 9 -6.03 27.06 -25.56
C ALA A 9 -5.48 26.82 -24.14
N PRO A 10 -6.14 27.32 -23.09
CA PRO A 10 -5.72 27.04 -21.73
C PRO A 10 -5.83 25.53 -21.49
N SER A 11 -4.74 24.90 -21.07
CA SER A 11 -4.73 23.52 -20.59
C SER A 11 -5.66 23.45 -19.38
N GLY A 12 -6.87 22.95 -19.56
CA GLY A 12 -7.87 22.83 -18.50
C GLY A 12 -7.35 21.89 -17.41
N ALA A 13 -6.89 22.45 -16.31
CA ALA A 13 -6.64 21.67 -15.10
C ALA A 13 -7.94 20.97 -14.72
N LEU A 14 -7.89 19.65 -14.51
CA LEU A 14 -9.04 18.91 -13.99
C LEU A 14 -9.51 19.55 -12.67
N PRO A 15 -10.82 19.67 -12.43
CA PRO A 15 -11.32 20.22 -11.18
C PRO A 15 -10.79 19.40 -9.99
N ALA A 16 -10.49 20.09 -8.88
CA ALA A 16 -10.03 19.43 -7.66
C ALA A 16 -11.07 18.40 -7.17
N PRO A 17 -10.65 17.22 -6.69
CA PRO A 17 -11.57 16.22 -6.16
C PRO A 17 -12.46 16.79 -5.06
N ALA A 18 -13.76 16.54 -5.12
CA ALA A 18 -14.74 17.10 -4.20
C ALA A 18 -14.80 16.40 -2.83
N ASN A 19 -14.31 15.14 -2.75
CA ASN A 19 -14.32 14.32 -1.53
C ASN A 19 -13.30 13.17 -1.66
N GLY A 20 -13.11 12.40 -0.59
CA GLY A 20 -12.17 11.28 -0.56
C GLY A 20 -12.43 10.22 -1.64
N GLY A 21 -13.69 9.89 -1.90
CA GLY A 21 -14.03 8.95 -2.97
C GLY A 21 -13.61 9.44 -4.36
N ALA A 22 -13.70 10.75 -4.60
CA ALA A 22 -13.22 11.35 -5.85
C ALA A 22 -11.68 11.28 -5.96
N VAL A 23 -10.95 11.38 -4.84
CA VAL A 23 -9.49 11.17 -4.82
C VAL A 23 -9.13 9.74 -5.19
N ILE A 24 -9.80 8.74 -4.60
CA ILE A 24 -9.57 7.31 -4.93
C ILE A 24 -9.85 7.04 -6.42
N ARG A 25 -10.93 7.59 -6.99
CA ARG A 25 -11.19 7.49 -8.44
C ARG A 25 -10.09 8.15 -9.27
N ALA A 26 -9.63 9.33 -8.86
CA ALA A 26 -8.55 10.03 -9.56
C ALA A 26 -7.21 9.25 -9.52
N MET A 27 -6.90 8.57 -8.41
CA MET A 27 -5.72 7.66 -8.31
C MET A 27 -5.82 6.54 -9.35
N HIS A 28 -6.96 5.85 -9.42
CA HIS A 28 -7.24 4.82 -10.41
C HIS A 28 -7.12 5.37 -11.84
N ASP A 29 -7.88 6.42 -12.17
CA ASP A 29 -8.00 6.95 -13.53
C ASP A 29 -6.64 7.42 -14.08
N LYS A 30 -5.80 7.98 -13.22
CA LYS A 30 -4.46 8.42 -13.60
C LYS A 30 -3.55 7.27 -14.04
N TYR A 31 -3.72 6.08 -13.47
CA TYR A 31 -2.75 4.99 -13.62
C TYR A 31 -3.32 3.69 -14.19
N ALA A 32 -4.62 3.51 -14.32
CA ALA A 32 -5.28 2.25 -14.66
C ALA A 32 -4.74 1.56 -15.92
N THR A 33 -4.32 2.32 -16.92
CA THR A 33 -3.80 1.81 -18.19
C THR A 33 -2.29 1.59 -18.18
N SER A 34 -1.55 2.27 -17.29
CA SER A 34 -0.08 2.28 -17.28
C SER A 34 0.54 1.50 -16.12
N TRP A 35 -0.14 1.39 -14.95
CA TRP A 35 0.43 0.75 -13.77
C TRP A 35 0.84 -0.70 -14.04
N TYR A 36 1.95 -1.14 -13.46
CA TYR A 36 2.45 -2.50 -13.61
C TYR A 36 1.46 -3.55 -13.08
N ARG A 37 1.50 -4.73 -13.66
CA ARG A 37 0.62 -5.87 -13.32
C ARG A 37 1.24 -6.83 -12.35
N THR A 38 2.56 -6.94 -12.40
CA THR A 38 3.33 -7.79 -11.52
C THR A 38 4.49 -7.03 -10.93
N LEU A 39 4.86 -7.38 -9.72
CA LEU A 39 5.95 -6.78 -8.97
C LEU A 39 6.70 -7.87 -8.22
N SER A 40 8.02 -7.81 -8.23
CA SER A 40 8.87 -8.59 -7.32
C SER A 40 9.99 -7.73 -6.78
N PHE A 41 10.36 -7.95 -5.52
CA PHE A 41 11.47 -7.26 -4.87
C PHE A 41 12.00 -8.07 -3.69
N THR A 42 13.19 -7.70 -3.24
CA THR A 42 13.76 -8.14 -1.98
C THR A 42 13.57 -7.03 -0.96
N GLN A 43 13.00 -7.36 0.18
CA GLN A 43 12.78 -6.44 1.30
C GLN A 43 13.74 -6.77 2.43
N LYS A 44 14.44 -5.76 2.93
CA LYS A 44 15.12 -5.80 4.22
C LYS A 44 14.16 -5.23 5.25
N SER A 45 13.69 -6.06 6.18
CA SER A 45 12.82 -5.66 7.28
C SER A 45 13.63 -5.53 8.55
N THR A 46 13.66 -4.32 9.12
CA THR A 46 14.26 -4.06 10.44
C THR A 46 13.09 -3.91 11.43
N ILE A 47 12.97 -4.84 12.36
CA ILE A 47 11.78 -5.02 13.21
C ILE A 47 12.19 -4.88 14.68
N ARG A 48 11.46 -4.05 15.45
CA ARG A 48 11.58 -3.96 16.91
C ARG A 48 10.82 -5.11 17.55
N THR A 49 11.53 -5.91 18.34
CA THR A 49 10.93 -7.03 19.08
C THR A 49 10.23 -6.53 20.35
N PRO A 50 9.35 -7.36 20.98
CA PRO A 50 8.79 -7.04 22.29
C PRO A 50 9.84 -6.84 23.41
N ALA A 51 11.03 -7.40 23.24
CA ALA A 51 12.17 -7.21 24.17
C ALA A 51 12.98 -5.94 23.88
N ASP A 52 12.44 -5.03 23.06
CA ASP A 52 13.06 -3.76 22.66
C ASP A 52 14.40 -3.89 21.92
N THR A 53 14.61 -5.02 21.26
CA THR A 53 15.78 -5.27 20.39
C THR A 53 15.38 -5.16 18.92
N MET A 54 16.34 -4.84 18.06
CA MET A 54 16.11 -4.80 16.62
C MET A 54 16.57 -6.12 16.00
N VAL A 55 15.71 -6.70 15.17
CA VAL A 55 16.06 -7.86 14.32
C VAL A 55 15.96 -7.46 12.87
N VAL A 56 16.79 -8.07 12.03
CA VAL A 56 16.79 -7.86 10.59
C VAL A 56 16.42 -9.16 9.91
N GLU A 57 15.40 -9.09 9.06
CA GLU A 57 14.96 -10.23 8.23
C GLU A 57 15.06 -9.85 6.75
N THR A 58 15.26 -10.85 5.90
CA THR A 58 15.15 -10.70 4.45
C THR A 58 13.87 -11.37 3.98
N TRP A 59 13.03 -10.60 3.29
CA TRP A 59 11.79 -11.07 2.71
C TRP A 59 11.88 -10.99 1.20
N LYS A 60 11.35 -11.98 0.50
CA LYS A 60 11.21 -11.97 -0.96
C LYS A 60 9.74 -11.85 -1.29
N GLU A 61 9.38 -10.79 -1.99
CA GLU A 61 7.99 -10.51 -2.28
C GLU A 61 7.68 -10.61 -3.76
N ARG A 62 6.50 -11.14 -4.06
CA ARG A 62 5.97 -11.27 -5.41
C ARG A 62 4.48 -10.96 -5.39
N ALA A 63 4.06 -10.02 -6.23
CA ALA A 63 2.67 -9.60 -6.33
C ALA A 63 2.15 -9.75 -7.77
N VAL A 64 0.89 -10.16 -7.89
CA VAL A 64 0.09 -10.06 -9.11
C VAL A 64 -1.12 -9.19 -8.78
N LEU A 65 -1.12 -7.99 -9.36
CA LEU A 65 -2.11 -6.96 -9.08
C LEU A 65 -3.33 -7.07 -10.00
N PRO A 66 -4.52 -6.94 -9.45
CA PRO A 66 -4.83 -6.74 -8.04
C PRO A 66 -4.89 -8.04 -7.23
N GLY A 67 -4.73 -7.90 -5.91
CA GLY A 67 -5.22 -8.84 -4.90
C GLY A 67 -4.34 -10.03 -4.56
N ARG A 68 -3.13 -10.18 -5.11
CA ARG A 68 -2.26 -11.31 -4.77
C ARG A 68 -0.89 -10.84 -4.35
N LEU A 69 -0.46 -11.24 -3.15
CA LEU A 69 0.87 -10.99 -2.62
C LEU A 69 1.40 -12.25 -1.94
N ARG A 70 2.60 -12.67 -2.30
CA ARG A 70 3.36 -13.71 -1.60
C ARG A 70 4.60 -13.09 -0.97
N ILE A 71 4.82 -13.41 0.29
CA ILE A 71 5.96 -13.00 1.10
C ILE A 71 6.68 -14.26 1.56
N ASP A 72 7.93 -14.46 1.13
CA ASP A 72 8.81 -15.52 1.61
C ASP A 72 9.79 -14.91 2.62
N VAL A 73 9.63 -15.23 3.90
CA VAL A 73 10.48 -14.76 5.00
C VAL A 73 11.59 -15.79 5.25
N GLU A 74 12.83 -15.39 5.01
CA GLU A 74 13.99 -16.24 5.25
C GLU A 74 14.39 -16.22 6.73
N ARG A 75 14.35 -17.38 7.40
CA ARG A 75 14.73 -17.52 8.81
C ARG A 75 15.62 -18.72 9.02
N ALA A 76 16.55 -18.62 9.98
CA ALA A 76 17.42 -19.73 10.36
C ALA A 76 16.64 -20.98 10.84
N THR A 77 15.45 -20.79 11.39
CA THR A 77 14.55 -21.85 11.87
C THR A 77 13.62 -22.43 10.80
N GLY A 78 13.86 -22.11 9.53
CA GLY A 78 13.04 -22.49 8.39
C GLY A 78 12.18 -21.34 7.86
N ASN A 79 12.08 -21.29 6.54
CA ASN A 79 11.35 -20.22 5.85
C ASN A 79 9.86 -20.25 6.17
N VAL A 80 9.28 -19.10 6.37
CA VAL A 80 7.84 -18.90 6.52
C VAL A 80 7.31 -18.22 5.26
N VAL A 81 6.19 -18.69 4.76
CA VAL A 81 5.52 -18.11 3.60
C VAL A 81 4.17 -17.55 4.04
N ALA A 82 3.91 -16.30 3.69
CA ALA A 82 2.60 -15.69 3.78
C ALA A 82 2.07 -15.39 2.38
N VAL A 83 0.80 -15.72 2.13
CA VAL A 83 0.10 -15.38 0.89
C VAL A 83 -1.20 -14.68 1.22
N TYR A 84 -1.34 -13.49 0.68
CA TYR A 84 -2.62 -12.80 0.57
C TYR A 84 -3.23 -13.09 -0.80
N ALA A 85 -4.50 -13.49 -0.82
CA ALA A 85 -5.27 -13.75 -2.01
C ALA A 85 -6.69 -13.19 -1.84
N GLY A 86 -6.92 -12.00 -2.36
CA GLY A 86 -8.15 -11.25 -2.12
C GLY A 86 -8.31 -10.91 -0.63
N ASP A 87 -9.34 -11.46 0.01
CA ASP A 87 -9.68 -11.27 1.43
C ASP A 87 -9.16 -12.39 2.35
N SER A 88 -8.22 -13.19 1.87
CA SER A 88 -7.71 -14.35 2.61
C SER A 88 -6.21 -14.27 2.83
N LEU A 89 -5.77 -14.59 4.03
CA LEU A 89 -4.38 -14.80 4.41
C LEU A 89 -4.12 -16.26 4.70
N PHE A 90 -3.07 -16.80 4.10
CA PHE A 90 -2.52 -18.13 4.38
C PHE A 90 -1.06 -17.98 4.82
N VAL A 91 -0.69 -18.63 5.93
CA VAL A 91 0.69 -18.69 6.39
C VAL A 91 1.10 -20.14 6.60
N TRP A 92 2.26 -20.52 6.11
CA TRP A 92 2.77 -21.89 6.28
C TRP A 92 4.29 -21.94 6.43
N ARG A 93 4.78 -23.08 6.96
CA ARG A 93 6.20 -23.44 7.05
C ARG A 93 6.36 -24.88 6.59
N GLY A 94 7.18 -25.11 5.55
CA GLY A 94 7.21 -26.42 4.87
C GLY A 94 5.80 -26.82 4.44
N ASP A 95 5.33 -28.01 4.82
CA ASP A 95 3.99 -28.51 4.51
C ASP A 95 2.95 -28.18 5.60
N SER A 96 3.33 -27.48 6.66
CA SER A 96 2.47 -27.17 7.81
C SER A 96 1.81 -25.80 7.63
N VAL A 97 0.49 -25.79 7.54
CA VAL A 97 -0.29 -24.53 7.54
C VAL A 97 -0.40 -24.01 8.97
N LEU A 98 0.12 -22.81 9.21
CA LEU A 98 0.13 -22.13 10.50
C LEU A 98 -1.09 -21.25 10.70
N THR A 99 -1.56 -20.59 9.62
CA THR A 99 -2.68 -19.64 9.69
C THR A 99 -3.53 -19.74 8.42
N ARG A 100 -4.85 -19.67 8.62
CA ARG A 100 -5.85 -19.34 7.60
C ARG A 100 -6.78 -18.32 8.22
N ALA A 101 -6.87 -17.13 7.64
CA ALA A 101 -7.69 -16.04 8.16
C ALA A 101 -8.40 -15.30 7.02
N ALA A 102 -9.58 -14.80 7.31
CA ALA A 102 -10.24 -13.82 6.47
C ALA A 102 -9.64 -12.45 6.80
N THR A 103 -8.54 -12.11 6.14
CA THR A 103 -7.78 -10.90 6.39
C THR A 103 -7.24 -10.36 5.07
N ARG A 104 -7.46 -9.10 4.81
CA ARG A 104 -6.91 -8.36 3.67
C ARG A 104 -5.57 -7.72 4.05
N ASN A 105 -4.71 -7.55 3.07
CA ASN A 105 -3.57 -6.65 3.22
C ASN A 105 -3.98 -5.26 2.72
N ILE A 106 -4.30 -4.36 3.65
CA ILE A 106 -4.76 -3.01 3.29
C ILE A 106 -3.67 -2.21 2.58
N LEU A 107 -2.39 -2.44 2.90
CA LEU A 107 -1.28 -1.76 2.23
C LEU A 107 -1.13 -2.21 0.77
N LEU A 108 -1.43 -3.48 0.46
CA LEU A 108 -1.52 -3.94 -0.92
C LEU A 108 -2.64 -3.19 -1.65
N VAL A 109 -3.80 -3.02 -1.01
CA VAL A 109 -4.95 -2.35 -1.61
C VAL A 109 -4.65 -0.88 -1.91
N ILE A 110 -4.22 -0.10 -0.91
CA ILE A 110 -4.05 1.35 -1.06
C ILE A 110 -2.70 1.75 -1.69
N GLY A 111 -1.65 0.92 -1.55
CA GLY A 111 -0.34 1.18 -2.11
C GLY A 111 -0.17 0.70 -3.56
N PHE A 112 -1.01 -0.26 -4.00
CA PHE A 112 -0.79 -0.94 -5.29
C PHE A 112 -2.07 -1.22 -6.07
N ASP A 113 -3.07 -1.90 -5.47
CA ASP A 113 -4.26 -2.36 -6.19
C ASP A 113 -5.16 -1.19 -6.62
N VAL A 114 -5.21 -0.10 -5.85
CA VAL A 114 -5.97 1.12 -6.15
C VAL A 114 -5.70 1.67 -7.54
N TYR A 115 -4.51 1.44 -8.06
CA TYR A 115 -4.10 1.89 -9.40
C TYR A 115 -4.52 0.93 -10.53
N ARG A 116 -5.06 -0.25 -10.19
CA ARG A 116 -5.36 -1.31 -11.16
C ARG A 116 -6.77 -1.85 -11.11
N GLN A 117 -7.33 -2.01 -9.91
CA GLN A 117 -8.70 -2.51 -9.75
C GLN A 117 -9.71 -1.38 -9.91
N PRO A 118 -10.97 -1.66 -10.29
CA PRO A 118 -12.01 -0.63 -10.36
C PRO A 118 -12.08 0.18 -9.06
N ALA A 119 -12.20 1.51 -9.17
CA ALA A 119 -12.20 2.40 -8.01
C ALA A 119 -13.30 2.05 -7.00
N GLU A 120 -14.48 1.61 -7.47
CA GLU A 120 -15.59 1.19 -6.61
C GLU A 120 -15.24 -0.05 -5.78
N THR A 121 -14.40 -0.96 -6.30
CA THR A 121 -13.88 -2.10 -5.54
C THR A 121 -12.98 -1.61 -4.40
N THR A 122 -12.09 -0.65 -4.68
CA THR A 122 -11.25 -0.06 -3.64
C THR A 122 -12.08 0.65 -2.58
N LEU A 123 -13.09 1.43 -2.98
CA LEU A 123 -13.98 2.14 -2.05
C LEU A 123 -14.73 1.17 -1.15
N ALA A 124 -15.28 0.08 -1.69
CA ALA A 124 -15.97 -0.93 -0.91
C ALA A 124 -15.05 -1.62 0.12
N VAL A 125 -13.77 -1.86 -0.27
CA VAL A 125 -12.76 -2.41 0.66
C VAL A 125 -12.46 -1.42 1.77
N LEU A 126 -12.21 -0.15 1.44
CA LEU A 126 -11.90 0.90 2.43
C LEU A 126 -13.04 1.10 3.42
N GLU A 127 -14.30 1.03 2.96
CA GLU A 127 -15.48 1.09 3.83
C GLU A 127 -15.52 -0.12 4.78
N ALA A 128 -15.29 -1.33 4.29
CA ALA A 128 -15.26 -2.55 5.10
C ALA A 128 -14.13 -2.55 6.14
N GLU A 129 -13.00 -1.89 5.84
CA GLU A 129 -11.85 -1.71 6.72
C GLU A 129 -11.91 -0.40 7.54
N HIS A 130 -13.11 0.21 7.62
CA HIS A 130 -13.40 1.39 8.45
C HIS A 130 -12.64 2.67 8.09
N PHE A 131 -12.15 2.82 6.85
CA PHE A 131 -11.59 4.06 6.35
C PHE A 131 -12.68 4.97 5.78
N PRO A 132 -13.09 6.04 6.49
CA PRO A 132 -14.15 6.92 6.03
C PRO A 132 -13.66 7.82 4.87
N MET A 133 -14.55 8.08 3.90
CA MET A 133 -14.24 8.96 2.77
C MET A 133 -14.52 10.45 3.09
N ALA A 134 -14.90 10.75 4.31
CA ALA A 134 -15.14 12.13 4.83
C ALA A 134 -14.81 12.19 6.33
N PRO A 135 -14.36 13.37 6.83
CA PRO A 135 -14.07 14.58 6.06
C PRO A 135 -12.85 14.43 5.15
N MET A 136 -12.72 15.30 4.16
CA MET A 136 -11.51 15.46 3.37
C MET A 136 -11.00 16.89 3.51
N ARG A 137 -9.69 17.04 3.62
CA ARG A 137 -9.01 18.35 3.68
C ARG A 137 -7.68 18.31 2.92
N GLU A 138 -7.13 19.45 2.67
CA GLU A 138 -5.76 19.60 2.17
C GLU A 138 -4.81 19.85 3.33
N ASP A 139 -3.57 19.36 3.19
CA ASP A 139 -2.49 19.55 4.15
C ASP A 139 -1.14 19.49 3.43
N THR A 140 -0.06 19.57 4.20
CA THR A 140 1.31 19.39 3.72
C THR A 140 1.96 18.22 4.47
N TRP A 141 2.59 17.32 3.75
CA TRP A 141 3.38 16.20 4.27
C TRP A 141 4.76 16.19 3.64
N GLU A 142 5.80 16.29 4.45
CA GLU A 142 7.20 16.34 4.01
C GLU A 142 7.44 17.37 2.88
N GLY A 143 6.85 18.57 3.05
CA GLY A 143 6.95 19.67 2.10
C GLY A 143 6.12 19.52 0.82
N ARG A 144 5.28 18.49 0.71
CA ARG A 144 4.42 18.23 -0.45
C ARG A 144 2.95 18.40 -0.12
N PRO A 145 2.15 18.98 -1.03
CA PRO A 145 0.70 19.09 -0.82
C PRO A 145 0.04 17.71 -0.87
N VAL A 146 -0.84 17.44 0.10
CA VAL A 146 -1.57 16.18 0.21
C VAL A 146 -3.06 16.40 0.41
N TYR A 147 -3.87 15.41 0.02
CA TYR A 147 -5.22 15.21 0.53
C TYR A 147 -5.16 14.32 1.76
N VAL A 148 -5.85 14.72 2.82
CA VAL A 148 -6.11 13.91 4.01
C VAL A 148 -7.57 13.52 4.01
N ILE A 149 -7.85 12.23 3.98
CA ILE A 149 -9.19 11.65 3.87
C ILE A 149 -9.49 10.92 5.17
N GLY A 150 -10.64 11.18 5.77
CA GLY A 150 -11.14 10.46 6.94
C GLY A 150 -10.95 11.17 8.28
N ALA A 151 -10.18 12.28 8.35
CA ALA A 151 -9.90 12.94 9.61
C ALA A 151 -9.91 14.46 9.51
N ALA A 152 -10.36 15.13 10.57
CA ALA A 152 -10.27 16.59 10.74
C ALA A 152 -8.81 17.02 10.99
N ALA A 153 -8.55 18.33 10.90
CA ALA A 153 -7.25 18.88 11.22
C ALA A 153 -6.89 18.61 12.70
N GLY A 154 -5.65 18.13 12.94
CA GLY A 154 -5.17 17.80 14.29
C GLY A 154 -5.60 16.43 14.81
N ASP A 155 -6.52 15.74 14.15
CA ASP A 155 -6.85 14.34 14.50
C ASP A 155 -5.79 13.41 13.92
N LEU A 156 -5.02 12.77 14.81
CA LEU A 156 -4.02 11.75 14.49
C LEU A 156 -4.41 10.38 15.08
N ARG A 157 -5.70 10.14 15.30
CA ARG A 157 -6.20 8.91 15.92
C ARG A 157 -7.23 8.16 15.09
N SER A 158 -8.02 8.86 14.30
CA SER A 158 -9.03 8.25 13.42
C SER A 158 -8.38 7.63 12.18
N HIS A 159 -9.04 6.61 11.61
CA HIS A 159 -8.64 6.05 10.32
C HIS A 159 -8.56 7.14 9.26
N GLN A 160 -7.42 7.27 8.64
CA GLN A 160 -7.19 8.29 7.62
C GLN A 160 -6.13 7.89 6.60
N LEU A 161 -6.32 8.38 5.38
CA LEU A 161 -5.40 8.18 4.27
C LEU A 161 -4.83 9.52 3.81
N TRP A 162 -3.54 9.56 3.51
CA TRP A 162 -2.84 10.73 3.02
C TRP A 162 -2.35 10.45 1.61
N ILE A 163 -2.76 11.29 0.64
CA ILE A 163 -2.50 11.09 -0.79
C ILE A 163 -1.78 12.31 -1.35
N ASP A 164 -0.60 12.13 -1.94
CA ASP A 164 0.12 13.17 -2.67
C ASP A 164 -0.76 13.77 -3.76
N LYS A 165 -1.02 15.07 -3.72
CA LYS A 165 -1.95 15.74 -4.64
C LYS A 165 -1.48 15.77 -6.09
N GLU A 166 -0.19 15.87 -6.32
CA GLU A 166 0.39 16.00 -7.67
C GLU A 166 0.50 14.64 -8.36
N ARG A 167 1.03 13.66 -7.61
CA ARG A 167 1.27 12.33 -8.15
C ARG A 167 0.08 11.40 -7.97
N LEU A 168 -0.86 11.71 -7.06
CA LEU A 168 -1.95 10.83 -6.64
C LEU A 168 -1.41 9.48 -6.14
N LEU A 169 -0.37 9.53 -5.30
CA LEU A 169 0.22 8.38 -4.66
C LEU A 169 -0.14 8.36 -3.16
N PHE A 170 -0.42 7.19 -2.66
CA PHE A 170 -0.57 6.97 -1.22
C PHE A 170 0.76 7.26 -0.52
N VAL A 171 0.75 8.04 0.57
CA VAL A 171 1.99 8.41 1.29
C VAL A 171 1.92 8.10 2.78
N ARG A 172 0.72 8.01 3.38
CA ARG A 172 0.59 7.73 4.81
C ARG A 172 -0.81 7.20 5.14
N SER A 173 -0.89 6.29 6.10
CA SER A 173 -2.13 6.00 6.84
C SER A 173 -1.92 6.13 8.33
N ILE A 174 -2.99 6.51 9.03
CA ILE A 174 -3.08 6.49 10.49
C ILE A 174 -4.34 5.72 10.84
N GLU A 175 -4.24 4.85 11.84
CA GLU A 175 -5.37 4.04 12.30
C GLU A 175 -5.16 3.61 13.77
N PRO A 176 -6.21 3.36 14.54
CA PRO A 176 -6.09 2.67 15.82
C PRO A 176 -5.49 1.28 15.62
N ASP A 177 -4.63 0.83 16.54
CA ASP A 177 -4.11 -0.54 16.51
C ASP A 177 -5.26 -1.53 16.81
N GLU A 178 -5.48 -2.52 15.96
CA GLU A 178 -6.56 -3.50 16.08
C GLU A 178 -6.53 -4.29 17.41
N ARG A 179 -5.33 -4.48 18.00
CA ARG A 179 -5.15 -5.23 19.24
C ARG A 179 -5.28 -4.36 20.49
N ASP A 180 -5.07 -3.07 20.36
CA ASP A 180 -5.10 -2.10 21.45
C ASP A 180 -5.44 -0.71 20.88
N THR A 181 -6.72 -0.40 20.79
CA THR A 181 -7.22 0.86 20.20
C THR A 181 -6.78 2.13 20.96
N THR A 182 -6.13 2.00 22.11
CA THR A 182 -5.46 3.12 22.78
C THR A 182 -4.17 3.52 22.06
N ARG A 183 -3.61 2.63 21.24
CA ARG A 183 -2.42 2.84 20.43
C ARG A 183 -2.79 3.22 19.01
N ILE A 184 -1.86 3.91 18.35
CA ILE A 184 -1.98 4.35 16.98
C ILE A 184 -0.91 3.67 16.15
N VAL A 185 -1.30 3.18 14.99
CA VAL A 185 -0.42 2.73 13.93
C VAL A 185 -0.35 3.85 12.88
N ASP A 186 0.87 4.30 12.56
CA ASP A 186 1.16 5.31 11.55
C ASP A 186 2.13 4.69 10.53
N ILE A 187 1.66 4.50 9.32
CA ILE A 187 2.42 3.85 8.24
C ILE A 187 2.76 4.90 7.20
N ARG A 188 4.03 4.99 6.83
CA ARG A 188 4.58 6.02 5.94
C ARG A 188 5.27 5.37 4.77
N PHE A 189 4.84 5.75 3.56
CA PHE A 189 5.46 5.36 2.29
C PHE A 189 6.33 6.50 1.80
N ASP A 190 7.61 6.24 1.70
CA ASP A 190 8.62 7.26 1.40
C ASP A 190 9.55 6.79 0.26
N ASN A 191 10.44 7.69 -0.18
CA ASN A 191 11.42 7.40 -1.23
C ASN A 191 10.80 6.83 -2.51
N TYR A 192 9.78 7.50 -3.04
CA TYR A 192 9.13 7.08 -4.27
C TYR A 192 10.04 7.25 -5.49
N VAL A 193 10.27 6.14 -6.20
CA VAL A 193 11.02 6.08 -7.46
C VAL A 193 10.12 5.69 -8.62
N LYS A 194 10.44 6.20 -9.81
CA LYS A 194 9.76 5.74 -11.03
C LYS A 194 10.24 4.35 -11.42
N VAL A 195 9.29 3.47 -11.70
CA VAL A 195 9.52 2.15 -12.28
C VAL A 195 8.71 2.01 -13.58
N ALA A 196 8.94 0.95 -14.35
CA ALA A 196 8.18 0.73 -15.58
C ALA A 196 6.70 0.57 -15.26
N GLY A 197 5.89 1.50 -15.75
CA GLY A 197 4.44 1.53 -15.60
C GLY A 197 3.92 2.37 -14.43
N GLY A 198 4.75 2.82 -13.48
CA GLY A 198 4.25 3.57 -12.34
C GLY A 198 5.32 4.06 -11.38
N TRP A 199 5.04 3.93 -10.11
CA TRP A 199 5.91 4.33 -9.00
C TRP A 199 6.00 3.22 -7.96
N LEU A 200 7.09 3.21 -7.21
CA LEU A 200 7.28 2.35 -6.04
C LEU A 200 7.86 3.17 -4.91
N SER A 201 7.31 3.02 -3.71
CA SER A 201 7.96 3.45 -2.48
C SER A 201 9.06 2.43 -2.15
N GLU A 202 10.32 2.86 -2.08
CA GLU A 202 11.44 1.97 -1.71
C GLU A 202 11.62 1.86 -0.20
N ARG A 203 10.88 2.67 0.59
CA ARG A 203 10.89 2.62 2.05
C ARG A 203 9.50 2.72 2.63
N VAL A 204 9.18 1.82 3.55
CA VAL A 204 7.98 1.88 4.38
C VAL A 204 8.39 1.88 5.84
N ASP A 205 7.94 2.88 6.59
CA ASP A 205 8.16 3.01 8.02
C ASP A 205 6.82 2.81 8.76
N ILE A 206 6.80 1.91 9.73
CA ILE A 206 5.64 1.62 10.56
C ILE A 206 5.95 2.07 11.99
N TYR A 207 5.16 3.00 12.49
CA TYR A 207 5.24 3.50 13.85
C TYR A 207 4.06 3.00 14.69
N ARG A 208 4.30 2.80 15.96
CA ARG A 208 3.25 2.57 16.97
C ARG A 208 3.46 3.56 18.11
N ASN A 209 2.50 4.47 18.31
CA ASN A 209 2.63 5.59 19.26
C ASN A 209 3.98 6.31 19.10
N ASP A 210 4.28 6.83 17.91
CA ASP A 210 5.51 7.53 17.55
C ASP A 210 6.82 6.72 17.67
N THR A 211 6.75 5.44 18.07
CA THR A 211 7.91 4.55 18.11
C THR A 211 8.02 3.78 16.81
N LEU A 212 9.14 3.89 16.10
CA LEU A 212 9.41 3.07 14.91
C LEU A 212 9.51 1.60 15.32
N VAL A 213 8.56 0.78 14.85
CA VAL A 213 8.49 -0.66 15.15
C VAL A 213 8.92 -1.53 13.99
N GLN A 214 8.83 -1.01 12.75
CA GLN A 214 9.31 -1.72 11.56
C GLN A 214 9.74 -0.71 10.50
N ARG A 215 10.85 -1.00 9.85
CA ARG A 215 11.30 -0.34 8.62
C ARG A 215 11.51 -1.37 7.55
N GLU A 216 10.98 -1.10 6.38
CA GLU A 216 11.11 -1.90 5.18
C GLU A 216 11.90 -1.10 4.14
N GLU A 217 12.91 -1.73 3.56
CA GLU A 217 13.75 -1.15 2.51
C GLU A 217 13.74 -2.12 1.31
N TYR A 218 13.26 -1.66 0.15
CA TYR A 218 13.07 -2.49 -1.04
C TYR A 218 14.26 -2.36 -1.99
N ARG A 219 14.68 -3.48 -2.57
CA ARG A 219 15.76 -3.56 -3.56
C ARG A 219 15.46 -4.66 -4.58
N ASP A 220 16.25 -4.71 -5.66
CA ASP A 220 16.09 -5.69 -6.74
C ASP A 220 14.70 -5.68 -7.38
N VAL A 221 14.11 -4.50 -7.45
CA VAL A 221 12.74 -4.28 -7.91
C VAL A 221 12.60 -4.64 -9.38
N ARG A 222 11.61 -5.46 -9.71
CA ARG A 222 11.24 -5.82 -11.07
C ARG A 222 9.72 -5.73 -11.24
N THR A 223 9.29 -5.04 -12.29
CA THR A 223 7.89 -4.90 -12.66
C THR A 223 7.59 -5.62 -13.97
N ASN A 224 6.35 -6.03 -14.16
CA ASN A 224 5.86 -6.70 -15.37
C ASN A 224 6.63 -7.97 -15.76
N VAL A 225 7.22 -8.65 -14.76
CA VAL A 225 7.87 -9.95 -14.95
C VAL A 225 6.83 -11.08 -14.89
N PRO A 226 7.02 -12.18 -15.64
CA PRO A 226 6.17 -13.36 -15.50
C PRO A 226 6.25 -13.92 -14.08
N ILE A 227 5.10 -14.20 -13.48
CA ILE A 227 4.97 -14.84 -12.16
C ILE A 227 4.02 -16.01 -12.32
N ASP A 228 4.46 -17.20 -11.93
CA ASP A 228 3.64 -18.40 -11.94
C ASP A 228 2.49 -18.25 -10.92
N PRO A 229 1.21 -18.32 -11.35
CA PRO A 229 0.08 -18.22 -10.45
C PRO A 229 0.04 -19.28 -9.35
N GLN A 230 0.68 -20.42 -9.55
CA GLN A 230 0.70 -21.52 -8.58
C GLN A 230 1.43 -21.16 -7.28
N ILE A 231 2.36 -20.19 -7.31
CA ILE A 231 3.06 -19.76 -6.10
C ILE A 231 2.15 -19.14 -5.03
N PHE A 232 0.95 -18.72 -5.42
CA PHE A 232 -0.06 -18.18 -4.50
C PHE A 232 -0.99 -19.24 -3.91
N THR A 233 -0.81 -20.50 -4.28
CA THR A 233 -1.61 -21.61 -3.78
C THR A 233 -0.95 -22.17 -2.53
N PRO A 234 -1.63 -22.19 -1.36
CA PRO A 234 -1.10 -22.82 -0.17
C PRO A 234 -0.94 -24.34 -0.41
N PRO A 235 0.02 -25.00 0.25
CA PRO A 235 0.16 -26.44 0.16
C PRO A 235 -1.14 -27.13 0.60
N ALA A 236 -1.43 -28.28 0.02
CA ALA A 236 -2.58 -29.12 0.39
C ALA A 236 -2.52 -29.69 1.83
N GLY A 237 -1.70 -29.10 2.65
CA GLY A 237 -1.14 -29.47 3.93
C GLY A 237 -2.03 -30.20 4.90
N ARG A 238 -1.40 -31.03 5.73
CA ARG A 238 -2.02 -31.64 6.91
C ARG A 238 -2.48 -30.53 7.84
N ARG A 239 -3.74 -30.60 8.28
CA ARG A 239 -4.19 -29.77 9.41
C ARG A 239 -3.34 -30.13 10.65
N PRO A 240 -2.96 -29.13 11.46
CA PRO A 240 -2.29 -29.40 12.74
C PRO A 240 -3.17 -30.26 13.62
#